data_9988dc27119d11428a93726274c0b669
#
_entry.id   9988dc27119d11428a93726274c0b669
#
_cell.length_a   1.000
_cell.length_b   1.000
_cell.length_c   1.000
_cell.angle_alpha   90.00
_cell.angle_beta   90.00
_cell.angle_gamma   90.00
#
_symmetry.space_group_name_H-M   'P 1'
#
loop_
_entity.id
_entity.type
_entity.pdbx_description
1 polymer ?
#
loop_
_entity_poly.entity_id
_entity_poly.type
_entity_poly.pdbx_seq_one_letter_code
_entity_poly.pdbx_strand_id
1 'polypeptide(L)'
;MNYFKFFIVLLLFVNTVNSQEKRTIQIIQAGKSIRSSAEYPGANILQKDDDLRVILFHDGAKIESDLSYYYFNENSFKANGQVIFNQGDSLLLTSDFLEYNGTTKKAFAYGNVNLTRPDMKLETDTLYLDRTKDIAFYNSKGKIIDNDNVLESNSGTYFMGPKKYIFKSNVTINNPEYTVNSEELEYFTETNYTFFNDKTLITGIDYSILCKNGFYDTSNQKGFFRDNAVINYDGKIINGDSIFFENDKSYASASYNVRINDTINKSIITGHYGEIFKEKDSAIITRNALAVNIIKQDSLYIHSDTITITGPDETKILKGYYDVRILKSDIRGLSDSIHFNQETGLIKLLKKPKSSRYIKSLTDEEKNKLNPIIWFGKNQITGDKIFLKSNVMSEQLDSLIIRGNVFMSQKDSLIDGRFNQIKGDKLDGFFNDGSLDNVLIEKNSTLLYYMYSDDAEFIGMNKTLASSILIDFLNNDISEVSFYRTPDGNVVSENNIILNEMKLPGFIWREDEKPNNIRDLFSEEDKKLEIVEIE
;
A
#
# COMPACT_ATOMS: atom_id res chain seq x y z
N MET A 1 -14.32 -39.41 75.46
CA MET A 1 -13.02 -39.67 76.10
C MET A 1 -12.00 -39.77 75.01
N ASN A 2 -11.39 -38.66 74.60
CA ASN A 2 -10.21 -38.62 73.79
C ASN A 2 -9.58 -37.22 73.92
N TYR A 3 -8.37 -37.20 74.40
CA TYR A 3 -7.58 -36.03 74.75
C TYR A 3 -7.05 -35.38 73.49
N PHE A 4 -7.33 -34.11 73.31
CA PHE A 4 -6.73 -33.28 72.28
C PHE A 4 -5.52 -32.55 72.88
N LYS A 5 -4.30 -32.99 72.49
CA LYS A 5 -3.07 -32.35 72.92
C LYS A 5 -2.83 -31.15 72.01
N PHE A 6 -2.87 -29.95 72.56
CA PHE A 6 -2.51 -28.70 71.94
C PHE A 6 -0.96 -28.57 71.89
N PHE A 7 -0.38 -28.69 70.75
CA PHE A 7 1.07 -28.48 70.54
C PHE A 7 1.30 -27.06 70.06
N ILE A 8 1.79 -26.16 70.91
CA ILE A 8 2.19 -24.78 70.56
C ILE A 8 3.59 -24.88 69.94
N VAL A 9 3.68 -24.71 68.63
CA VAL A 9 4.95 -24.50 67.91
C VAL A 9 5.24 -23.00 67.93
N LEU A 10 6.21 -22.63 68.76
CA LEU A 10 6.80 -21.28 68.78
C LEU A 10 7.64 -21.09 67.53
N LEU A 11 7.11 -20.44 66.48
CA LEU A 11 7.83 -20.06 65.28
C LEU A 11 8.71 -18.85 65.61
N LEU A 12 9.99 -19.10 65.85
CA LEU A 12 11.04 -18.07 65.87
C LEU A 12 11.20 -17.56 64.43
N PHE A 13 10.61 -16.41 64.13
CA PHE A 13 10.97 -15.62 62.94
C PHE A 13 12.39 -15.09 63.13
N VAL A 14 13.37 -15.84 62.63
CA VAL A 14 14.69 -15.27 62.35
C VAL A 14 14.55 -14.35 61.17
N ASN A 15 14.32 -13.05 61.42
CA ASN A 15 14.56 -12.03 60.42
C ASN A 15 16.04 -12.02 60.08
N THR A 16 16.43 -12.76 59.06
CA THR A 16 17.70 -12.50 58.38
C THR A 16 17.58 -11.14 57.73
N VAL A 17 17.97 -10.12 58.45
CA VAL A 17 18.30 -8.83 57.88
C VAL A 17 19.50 -9.13 56.98
N ASN A 18 19.26 -9.32 55.68
CA ASN A 18 20.27 -9.22 54.66
C ASN A 18 20.74 -7.77 54.67
N SER A 19 21.65 -7.45 55.60
CA SER A 19 22.50 -6.29 55.46
C SER A 19 23.23 -6.48 54.13
N GLN A 20 22.80 -5.80 53.07
CA GLN A 20 23.66 -5.61 51.90
C GLN A 20 24.92 -4.94 52.42
N GLU A 21 25.99 -5.72 52.63
CA GLU A 21 27.31 -5.17 52.85
C GLU A 21 27.54 -4.14 51.73
N LYS A 22 27.72 -2.88 52.08
CA LYS A 22 28.16 -1.85 51.14
C LYS A 22 29.53 -2.30 50.62
N ARG A 23 29.51 -3.00 49.46
CA ARG A 23 30.78 -3.38 48.82
C ARG A 23 31.53 -2.07 48.51
N THR A 24 32.68 -1.89 49.15
CA THR A 24 33.55 -0.76 48.90
C THR A 24 34.45 -1.04 47.73
N ILE A 25 34.82 0.02 47.00
CA ILE A 25 35.86 -0.07 45.98
C ILE A 25 37.15 -0.50 46.61
N GLN A 26 37.79 -1.52 46.09
CA GLN A 26 39.04 -2.08 46.57
C GLN A 26 40.19 -1.60 45.69
N ILE A 27 41.31 -1.21 46.33
CA ILE A 27 42.57 -0.94 45.66
C ILE A 27 43.32 -2.28 45.59
N ILE A 28 43.48 -2.81 44.40
CA ILE A 28 44.24 -4.08 44.18
C ILE A 28 45.70 -3.80 44.00
N GLN A 29 46.04 -2.75 43.25
CA GLN A 29 47.40 -2.44 42.85
C GLN A 29 47.56 -0.93 42.60
N ALA A 30 48.75 -0.38 42.93
CA ALA A 30 49.20 0.93 42.48
C ALA A 30 50.75 0.95 42.56
N GLY A 31 51.40 1.60 41.62
CA GLY A 31 52.86 1.80 41.67
C GLY A 31 53.22 2.80 42.79
N LYS A 32 52.43 3.85 42.97
CA LYS A 32 52.61 4.87 44.00
C LYS A 32 51.27 5.34 44.58
N SER A 33 51.25 5.57 45.89
CA SER A 33 50.08 6.16 46.55
C SER A 33 50.49 7.42 47.31
N ILE A 34 49.79 8.54 47.03
CA ILE A 34 50.10 9.84 47.65
C ILE A 34 48.81 10.37 48.28
N ARG A 35 48.91 11.01 49.42
CA ARG A 35 47.80 11.75 50.02
C ARG A 35 48.18 13.24 50.14
N SER A 36 47.49 14.08 49.44
CA SER A 36 47.68 15.53 49.50
C SER A 36 46.35 16.21 49.84
N SER A 37 46.26 16.73 51.08
CA SER A 37 45.05 17.43 51.53
C SER A 37 44.92 18.84 50.99
N ALA A 38 46.02 19.41 50.44
CA ALA A 38 46.03 20.77 49.90
C ALA A 38 45.51 20.84 48.46
N GLU A 39 45.92 19.91 47.62
CA GLU A 39 45.54 19.91 46.20
C GLU A 39 44.27 19.08 45.91
N TYR A 40 44.10 17.94 46.61
CA TYR A 40 42.98 17.02 46.42
C TYR A 40 42.40 16.55 47.78
N PRO A 41 41.63 17.43 48.46
CA PRO A 41 41.06 17.11 49.77
C PRO A 41 40.25 15.83 49.75
N GLY A 42 40.59 14.90 50.64
CA GLY A 42 39.87 13.63 50.80
C GLY A 42 40.23 12.51 49.81
N ALA A 43 41.07 12.77 48.81
CA ALA A 43 41.50 11.76 47.83
C ALA A 43 42.83 11.09 48.21
N ASN A 44 42.91 9.77 47.92
CA ASN A 44 44.19 9.07 47.76
C ASN A 44 44.56 9.11 46.28
N ILE A 45 45.68 9.68 45.93
CA ILE A 45 46.21 9.75 44.57
C ILE A 45 46.99 8.45 44.30
N LEU A 46 46.51 7.65 43.40
CA LEU A 46 47.12 6.37 42.97
C LEU A 46 47.73 6.60 41.60
N GLN A 47 49.02 6.30 41.46
CA GLN A 47 49.75 6.50 40.21
C GLN A 47 50.39 5.21 39.76
N LYS A 48 50.49 5.02 38.45
CA LYS A 48 51.35 3.97 37.88
C LYS A 48 52.83 4.23 38.13
N ASP A 49 53.64 3.21 38.06
CA ASP A 49 55.08 3.28 37.82
C ASP A 49 55.40 2.52 36.53
N ASP A 50 56.69 2.30 36.28
CA ASP A 50 57.11 1.68 35.01
C ASP A 50 56.55 0.25 34.80
N ASP A 51 56.25 -0.49 35.88
CA ASP A 51 55.84 -1.89 35.84
C ASP A 51 54.38 -2.13 36.29
N LEU A 52 53.79 -1.20 37.09
CA LEU A 52 52.54 -1.44 37.79
C LEU A 52 51.51 -0.32 37.50
N ARG A 53 50.43 -0.70 36.79
CA ARG A 53 49.26 0.18 36.60
C ARG A 53 48.42 0.25 37.89
N VAL A 54 47.61 1.29 38.01
CA VAL A 54 46.57 1.36 39.05
C VAL A 54 45.47 0.35 38.71
N ILE A 55 45.12 -0.52 39.66
CA ILE A 55 44.03 -1.47 39.54
C ILE A 55 43.05 -1.29 40.70
N LEU A 56 41.81 -0.98 40.38
CA LEU A 56 40.69 -0.92 41.28
C LEU A 56 39.71 -2.07 40.97
N PHE A 57 39.01 -2.53 41.99
CA PHE A 57 38.00 -3.59 41.83
C PHE A 57 36.71 -3.23 42.58
N HIS A 58 35.60 -3.42 41.95
CA HIS A 58 34.30 -3.22 42.58
C HIS A 58 33.21 -4.04 41.90
N ASP A 59 32.45 -4.86 42.66
CA ASP A 59 31.26 -5.57 42.25
C ASP A 59 31.43 -6.34 40.92
N GLY A 60 32.56 -7.12 40.85
CA GLY A 60 32.92 -7.95 39.69
C GLY A 60 33.56 -7.20 38.52
N ALA A 61 33.73 -5.88 38.61
CA ALA A 61 34.42 -5.10 37.60
C ALA A 61 35.87 -4.75 38.04
N LYS A 62 36.83 -4.95 37.11
CA LYS A 62 38.22 -4.52 37.23
C LYS A 62 38.42 -3.25 36.43
N ILE A 63 39.03 -2.24 37.08
CA ILE A 63 39.33 -0.95 36.46
C ILE A 63 40.82 -0.73 36.47
N GLU A 64 41.43 -0.47 35.32
CA GLU A 64 42.83 -0.13 35.16
C GLU A 64 42.99 1.29 34.65
N SER A 65 44.02 2.01 35.15
CA SER A 65 44.33 3.37 34.71
C SER A 65 45.78 3.72 34.98
N ASP A 66 46.24 4.85 34.44
CA ASP A 66 47.57 5.41 34.75
C ASP A 66 47.56 6.22 36.03
N LEU A 67 46.42 6.88 36.32
CA LEU A 67 46.22 7.76 37.49
C LEU A 67 44.79 7.61 37.98
N SER A 68 44.60 7.46 39.31
CA SER A 68 43.25 7.47 39.92
C SER A 68 43.24 8.29 41.18
N TYR A 69 42.21 9.15 41.32
CA TYR A 69 41.86 9.84 42.54
C TYR A 69 40.78 9.07 43.26
N TYR A 70 41.12 8.37 44.33
CA TYR A 70 40.19 7.54 45.10
C TYR A 70 39.67 8.23 46.35
N TYR A 71 38.38 8.44 46.45
CA TYR A 71 37.69 9.08 47.57
C TYR A 71 37.01 8.01 48.44
N PHE A 72 37.72 7.59 49.49
CA PHE A 72 37.26 6.49 50.36
C PHE A 72 35.89 6.77 51.00
N ASN A 73 35.69 7.97 51.58
CA ASN A 73 34.46 8.34 52.26
C ASN A 73 33.24 8.38 51.35
N GLU A 74 33.43 8.70 50.08
CA GLU A 74 32.41 8.82 49.06
C GLU A 74 32.21 7.49 48.30
N ASN A 75 33.10 6.51 48.54
CA ASN A 75 33.19 5.28 47.76
C ASN A 75 33.20 5.55 46.26
N SER A 76 34.05 6.47 45.81
CA SER A 76 34.13 6.92 44.43
C SER A 76 35.57 7.09 43.95
N PHE A 77 35.76 7.06 42.63
CA PHE A 77 37.06 7.38 42.03
C PHE A 77 36.91 8.14 40.69
N LYS A 78 37.98 8.84 40.33
CA LYS A 78 38.22 9.44 39.02
C LYS A 78 39.48 8.84 38.44
N ALA A 79 39.42 8.14 37.34
CA ALA A 79 40.51 7.48 36.66
C ALA A 79 40.87 8.23 35.38
N ASN A 80 42.15 8.37 35.11
CA ASN A 80 42.69 9.11 33.97
C ASN A 80 43.79 8.27 33.29
N GLY A 81 43.91 8.41 31.99
CA GLY A 81 44.97 7.82 31.16
C GLY A 81 44.72 6.32 30.85
N GLN A 82 44.38 6.06 29.58
CA GLN A 82 44.17 4.69 29.05
C GLN A 82 43.31 3.84 29.99
N VAL A 83 42.17 4.37 30.41
CA VAL A 83 41.28 3.67 31.33
C VAL A 83 40.70 2.43 30.67
N ILE A 84 40.75 1.30 31.36
CA ILE A 84 40.14 0.04 30.96
C ILE A 84 39.19 -0.40 32.08
N PHE A 85 37.90 -0.49 31.76
CA PHE A 85 36.90 -1.08 32.65
C PHE A 85 36.48 -2.41 32.07
N ASN A 86 36.74 -3.49 32.81
CA ASN A 86 36.46 -4.85 32.36
C ASN A 86 35.51 -5.55 33.35
N GLN A 87 34.40 -6.07 32.86
CA GLN A 87 33.45 -6.88 33.62
C GLN A 87 33.38 -8.31 33.04
N GLY A 88 34.47 -9.04 33.19
CA GLY A 88 34.63 -10.39 32.65
C GLY A 88 34.52 -10.41 31.12
N ASP A 89 33.97 -11.49 30.57
CA ASP A 89 33.81 -11.67 29.12
C ASP A 89 32.63 -10.91 28.54
N SER A 90 31.86 -10.23 29.39
CA SER A 90 30.59 -9.62 28.98
C SER A 90 30.69 -8.17 28.51
N LEU A 91 31.71 -7.41 29.01
CA LEU A 91 31.84 -6.00 28.69
C LEU A 91 33.28 -5.51 28.91
N LEU A 92 33.82 -4.88 27.89
CA LEU A 92 35.07 -4.15 27.91
C LEU A 92 34.81 -2.69 27.49
N LEU A 93 35.11 -1.73 28.38
CA LEU A 93 35.05 -0.31 28.07
C LEU A 93 36.45 0.28 28.15
N THR A 94 36.83 1.06 27.17
CA THR A 94 38.07 1.89 27.18
C THR A 94 37.72 3.35 27.01
N SER A 95 38.47 4.24 27.68
CA SER A 95 38.30 5.70 27.59
C SER A 95 39.55 6.42 28.06
N ASP A 96 39.62 7.75 27.84
CA ASP A 96 40.68 8.58 28.42
C ASP A 96 40.40 8.87 29.90
N PHE A 97 39.13 8.99 30.26
CA PHE A 97 38.67 9.32 31.61
C PHE A 97 37.46 8.50 32.03
N LEU A 98 37.40 8.15 33.32
CA LEU A 98 36.25 7.43 33.90
C LEU A 98 36.01 7.95 35.33
N GLU A 99 34.82 8.43 35.60
CA GLU A 99 34.33 8.71 36.95
C GLU A 99 33.36 7.61 37.37
N TYR A 100 33.52 7.07 38.59
CA TYR A 100 32.63 6.00 39.09
C TYR A 100 32.33 6.23 40.56
N ASN A 101 31.07 6.05 40.91
CA ASN A 101 30.60 6.06 42.30
C ASN A 101 30.02 4.69 42.67
N GLY A 102 30.72 3.97 43.57
CA GLY A 102 30.34 2.60 43.98
C GLY A 102 29.06 2.53 44.84
N THR A 103 28.66 3.64 45.50
CA THR A 103 27.42 3.69 46.27
C THR A 103 26.21 3.81 45.38
N THR A 104 26.26 4.70 44.39
CA THR A 104 25.16 4.89 43.41
C THR A 104 25.26 3.96 42.20
N LYS A 105 26.39 3.27 42.04
CA LYS A 105 26.73 2.39 40.91
C LYS A 105 26.61 3.09 39.55
N LYS A 106 26.91 4.39 39.51
CA LYS A 106 26.91 5.19 38.27
C LYS A 106 28.34 5.42 37.80
N ALA A 107 28.52 5.31 36.47
CA ALA A 107 29.77 5.63 35.79
C ALA A 107 29.56 6.70 34.71
N PHE A 108 30.58 7.50 34.46
CA PHE A 108 30.67 8.45 33.36
C PHE A 108 32.06 8.33 32.73
N ALA A 109 32.09 7.82 31.50
CA ALA A 109 33.29 7.70 30.69
C ALA A 109 33.30 8.80 29.63
N TYR A 110 34.47 9.41 29.38
CA TYR A 110 34.62 10.44 28.35
C TYR A 110 36.03 10.46 27.74
N GLY A 111 36.12 10.98 26.51
CA GLY A 111 37.28 10.94 25.66
C GLY A 111 37.56 9.58 25.06
N ASN A 112 37.39 9.46 23.74
CA ASN A 112 37.66 8.25 22.96
C ASN A 112 37.00 6.97 23.55
N VAL A 113 35.74 7.08 23.94
CA VAL A 113 35.02 5.96 24.58
C VAL A 113 34.72 4.85 23.57
N ASN A 114 35.21 3.64 23.87
CA ASN A 114 34.88 2.42 23.14
C ASN A 114 34.31 1.39 24.11
N LEU A 115 33.08 0.94 23.84
CA LEU A 115 32.45 -0.16 24.55
C LEU A 115 32.35 -1.36 23.62
N THR A 116 32.96 -2.47 24.02
CA THR A 116 32.97 -3.72 23.26
C THR A 116 32.24 -4.80 24.04
N ARG A 117 31.34 -5.50 23.38
CA ARG A 117 30.68 -6.73 23.80
C ARG A 117 30.91 -7.80 22.73
N PRO A 118 30.61 -9.09 22.99
CA PRO A 118 30.79 -10.14 21.99
C PRO A 118 30.02 -9.91 20.69
N ASP A 119 28.89 -9.23 20.76
CA ASP A 119 27.94 -9.02 19.67
C ASP A 119 27.98 -7.60 19.08
N MET A 120 28.67 -6.63 19.73
CA MET A 120 28.65 -5.24 19.25
C MET A 120 29.82 -4.40 19.76
N LYS A 121 30.11 -3.34 19.02
CA LYS A 121 31.04 -2.28 19.42
C LYS A 121 30.36 -0.92 19.33
N LEU A 122 30.43 -0.12 20.41
CA LEU A 122 30.00 1.28 20.44
C LEU A 122 31.24 2.19 20.52
N GLU A 123 31.28 3.20 19.66
CA GLU A 123 32.25 4.30 19.67
C GLU A 123 31.50 5.62 19.94
N THR A 124 31.93 6.38 20.94
CA THR A 124 31.33 7.69 21.29
C THR A 124 32.32 8.56 22.04
N ASP A 125 32.04 9.84 22.20
CA ASP A 125 32.87 10.71 23.02
C ASP A 125 32.53 10.63 24.51
N THR A 126 31.25 10.41 24.84
CA THR A 126 30.78 10.28 26.23
C THR A 126 29.82 9.12 26.40
N LEU A 127 29.92 8.39 27.53
CA LEU A 127 29.02 7.29 27.88
C LEU A 127 28.67 7.37 29.37
N TYR A 128 27.37 7.31 29.65
CA TYR A 128 26.82 7.23 30.99
C TYR A 128 26.31 5.80 31.23
N LEU A 129 26.59 5.24 32.40
CA LEU A 129 26.14 3.95 32.86
C LEU A 129 25.45 4.08 34.22
N ASP A 130 24.25 3.58 34.36
CA ASP A 130 23.53 3.44 35.62
C ASP A 130 23.19 1.96 35.86
N ARG A 131 24.04 1.28 36.65
CA ARG A 131 23.91 -0.15 36.95
C ARG A 131 22.75 -0.47 37.89
N THR A 132 22.14 0.56 38.55
CA THR A 132 20.95 0.34 39.39
C THR A 132 19.67 0.30 38.58
N LYS A 133 19.68 0.92 37.40
CA LYS A 133 18.58 0.94 36.43
C LYS A 133 18.83 0.03 35.24
N ASP A 134 20.00 -0.60 35.16
CA ASP A 134 20.46 -1.39 34.01
C ASP A 134 20.33 -0.63 32.68
N ILE A 135 20.81 0.64 32.67
CA ILE A 135 20.84 1.47 31.45
C ILE A 135 22.23 1.99 31.15
N ALA A 136 22.54 2.10 29.85
CA ALA A 136 23.68 2.85 29.34
C ALA A 136 23.19 3.82 28.26
N PHE A 137 23.72 5.05 28.24
CA PHE A 137 23.32 6.02 27.23
C PHE A 137 24.45 7.01 26.88
N TYR A 138 24.39 7.49 25.65
CA TYR A 138 25.20 8.59 25.14
C TYR A 138 24.32 9.69 24.56
N ASN A 139 24.85 10.92 24.55
CA ASN A 139 24.20 12.11 23.99
C ASN A 139 25.18 13.00 23.21
N SER A 140 26.29 12.42 22.77
CA SER A 140 27.39 13.10 22.09
C SER A 140 27.77 12.40 20.78
N LYS A 141 26.78 12.01 19.97
CA LYS A 141 26.98 11.18 18.79
C LYS A 141 27.61 9.80 19.12
N GLY A 142 27.04 8.73 18.61
CA GLY A 142 27.55 7.38 18.79
C GLY A 142 27.49 6.60 17.47
N LYS A 143 28.45 5.70 17.32
CA LYS A 143 28.52 4.74 16.23
C LYS A 143 28.52 3.35 16.80
N ILE A 144 27.54 2.53 16.41
CA ILE A 144 27.43 1.13 16.81
C ILE A 144 27.71 0.26 15.60
N ILE A 145 28.56 -0.73 15.78
CA ILE A 145 28.86 -1.75 14.78
C ILE A 145 28.35 -3.07 15.36
N ASP A 146 27.39 -3.68 14.68
CA ASP A 146 26.74 -4.94 15.04
C ASP A 146 26.64 -5.81 13.78
N ASN A 147 27.49 -6.83 13.69
CA ASN A 147 27.64 -7.64 12.49
C ASN A 147 27.85 -6.76 11.23
N ASP A 148 26.96 -6.88 10.24
CA ASP A 148 27.03 -6.11 9.00
C ASP A 148 26.35 -4.73 9.08
N ASN A 149 25.78 -4.38 10.25
CA ASN A 149 25.10 -3.11 10.44
C ASN A 149 26.04 -2.06 11.07
N VAL A 150 26.03 -0.88 10.50
CA VAL A 150 26.65 0.31 11.09
C VAL A 150 25.55 1.31 11.39
N LEU A 151 25.28 1.54 12.68
CA LEU A 151 24.30 2.49 13.16
C LEU A 151 24.99 3.74 13.69
N GLU A 152 24.52 4.93 13.30
CA GLU A 152 24.93 6.21 13.86
C GLU A 152 23.73 7.00 14.35
N SER A 153 23.86 7.73 15.47
CA SER A 153 22.83 8.64 15.97
C SER A 153 23.42 9.70 16.89
N ASN A 154 22.71 10.80 17.11
CA ASN A 154 23.16 11.84 18.04
C ASN A 154 23.00 11.41 19.50
N SER A 155 22.00 10.58 19.80
CA SER A 155 21.83 9.99 21.13
C SER A 155 21.31 8.56 21.07
N GLY A 156 21.73 7.73 22.01
CA GLY A 156 21.27 6.37 22.14
C GLY A 156 21.19 5.93 23.59
N THR A 157 20.18 5.13 23.91
CA THR A 157 20.00 4.52 25.22
C THR A 157 19.80 3.02 25.06
N TYR A 158 20.59 2.24 25.79
CA TYR A 158 20.46 0.81 25.89
C TYR A 158 19.83 0.40 27.23
N PHE A 159 18.75 -0.34 27.19
CA PHE A 159 18.09 -0.95 28.34
C PHE A 159 18.48 -2.42 28.42
N MET A 160 19.31 -2.78 29.40
CA MET A 160 19.91 -4.11 29.48
C MET A 160 18.89 -5.20 29.80
N GLY A 161 17.89 -4.89 30.67
CA GLY A 161 16.82 -5.84 31.02
C GLY A 161 16.01 -6.31 29.81
N PRO A 162 15.33 -5.42 29.08
CA PRO A 162 14.58 -5.78 27.88
C PRO A 162 15.44 -5.93 26.64
N LYS A 163 16.76 -5.75 26.73
CA LYS A 163 17.72 -5.81 25.60
C LYS A 163 17.27 -4.94 24.41
N LYS A 164 16.91 -3.69 24.72
CA LYS A 164 16.35 -2.73 23.78
C LYS A 164 17.24 -1.50 23.66
N TYR A 165 17.44 -1.06 22.43
CA TYR A 165 18.01 0.26 22.12
C TYR A 165 16.90 1.25 21.76
N ILE A 166 17.08 2.51 22.14
CA ILE A 166 16.33 3.67 21.62
C ILE A 166 17.34 4.65 21.07
N PHE A 167 17.25 4.98 19.80
CA PHE A 167 18.09 5.96 19.11
C PHE A 167 17.27 7.17 18.71
N LYS A 168 17.86 8.37 18.85
CA LYS A 168 17.18 9.64 18.52
C LYS A 168 18.11 10.59 17.80
N SER A 169 17.50 11.36 16.92
CA SER A 169 18.07 12.44 16.12
C SER A 169 19.16 11.99 15.16
N ASN A 170 18.88 12.14 13.88
CA ASN A 170 19.77 11.75 12.78
C ASN A 170 20.21 10.28 12.89
N VAL A 171 19.26 9.38 13.08
CA VAL A 171 19.53 7.94 13.14
C VAL A 171 19.75 7.43 11.73
N THR A 172 20.91 6.82 11.49
CA THR A 172 21.22 6.13 10.23
C THR A 172 21.62 4.69 10.50
N ILE A 173 21.11 3.76 9.71
CA ILE A 173 21.57 2.36 9.68
C ILE A 173 22.07 2.10 8.27
N ASN A 174 23.30 1.65 8.15
CA ASN A 174 23.89 1.19 6.90
C ASN A 174 24.12 -0.31 6.97
N ASN A 175 23.43 -1.03 6.09
CA ASN A 175 23.58 -2.47 5.86
C ASN A 175 23.93 -2.65 4.37
N PRO A 176 24.64 -3.71 3.95
CA PRO A 176 24.96 -3.96 2.53
C PRO A 176 23.73 -4.02 1.61
N GLU A 177 22.57 -4.41 2.12
CA GLU A 177 21.33 -4.57 1.35
C GLU A 177 20.40 -3.37 1.41
N TYR A 178 20.49 -2.53 2.47
CA TYR A 178 19.60 -1.38 2.66
C TYR A 178 20.22 -0.30 3.56
N THR A 179 19.66 0.89 3.47
CA THR A 179 19.93 1.99 4.40
C THR A 179 18.63 2.44 5.07
N VAL A 180 18.72 2.88 6.33
CA VAL A 180 17.60 3.50 7.06
C VAL A 180 18.01 4.88 7.53
N ASN A 181 17.16 5.87 7.31
CA ASN A 181 17.27 7.22 7.88
C ASN A 181 16.01 7.50 8.69
N SER A 182 16.18 7.80 10.00
CA SER A 182 15.06 8.01 10.92
C SER A 182 15.38 9.11 11.93
N GLU A 183 14.33 9.72 12.52
CA GLU A 183 14.52 10.64 13.66
C GLU A 183 14.43 9.90 14.99
N GLU A 184 13.64 8.83 15.08
CA GLU A 184 13.53 7.98 16.27
C GLU A 184 13.28 6.53 15.90
N LEU A 185 14.07 5.63 16.50
CA LEU A 185 14.03 4.21 16.24
C LEU A 185 14.23 3.42 17.53
N GLU A 186 13.45 2.34 17.71
CA GLU A 186 13.68 1.34 18.76
C GLU A 186 14.09 0.00 18.12
N TYR A 187 15.11 -0.64 18.68
CA TYR A 187 15.59 -1.94 18.22
C TYR A 187 15.71 -2.94 19.37
N PHE A 188 15.12 -4.11 19.22
CA PHE A 188 15.15 -5.21 20.17
C PHE A 188 16.11 -6.30 19.69
N THR A 189 17.23 -6.48 20.39
CA THR A 189 18.31 -7.37 19.93
C THR A 189 17.98 -8.86 20.00
N GLU A 190 17.06 -9.30 20.87
CA GLU A 190 16.69 -10.72 20.98
C GLU A 190 15.71 -11.16 19.88
N THR A 191 14.85 -10.26 19.43
CA THR A 191 13.81 -10.57 18.44
C THR A 191 14.14 -10.04 17.05
N ASN A 192 15.14 -9.17 16.93
CA ASN A 192 15.48 -8.43 15.71
C ASN A 192 14.33 -7.54 15.21
N TYR A 193 13.49 -7.04 16.15
CA TYR A 193 12.37 -6.16 15.85
C TYR A 193 12.82 -4.70 15.91
N THR A 194 12.48 -3.97 14.84
CA THR A 194 12.71 -2.53 14.73
C THR A 194 11.36 -1.81 14.69
N PHE A 195 11.20 -0.79 15.53
CA PHE A 195 10.04 0.11 15.51
C PHE A 195 10.49 1.50 15.09
N PHE A 196 9.78 2.07 14.15
CA PHE A 196 9.97 3.44 13.67
C PHE A 196 8.90 4.32 14.31
N ASN A 197 9.32 5.32 15.08
CA ASN A 197 8.42 6.18 15.86
C ASN A 197 8.36 7.62 15.33
N ASP A 198 9.04 7.88 14.22
CA ASP A 198 9.01 9.15 13.49
C ASP A 198 9.34 8.94 12.01
N LYS A 199 9.36 10.02 11.22
CA LYS A 199 9.65 9.99 9.79
C LYS A 199 10.88 9.15 9.50
N THR A 200 10.67 8.10 8.73
CA THR A 200 11.69 7.11 8.40
C THR A 200 11.69 6.84 6.90
N LEU A 201 12.87 6.85 6.30
CA LEU A 201 13.12 6.44 4.93
C LEU A 201 14.02 5.21 4.94
N ILE A 202 13.50 4.10 4.40
CA ILE A 202 14.25 2.88 4.15
C ILE A 202 14.53 2.82 2.64
N THR A 203 15.77 2.61 2.25
CA THR A 203 16.17 2.51 0.83
C THR A 203 16.93 1.20 0.62
N GLY A 204 16.37 0.30 -0.14
CA GLY A 204 17.00 -0.92 -0.64
C GLY A 204 17.56 -0.72 -2.05
N ILE A 205 17.97 -1.81 -2.70
CA ILE A 205 18.58 -1.79 -4.03
C ILE A 205 17.57 -1.32 -5.10
N ASP A 206 16.34 -1.82 -5.03
CA ASP A 206 15.28 -1.59 -6.03
C ASP A 206 13.98 -1.02 -5.42
N TYR A 207 14.01 -0.62 -4.14
CA TYR A 207 12.85 -0.07 -3.46
C TYR A 207 13.20 1.04 -2.49
N SER A 208 12.20 1.87 -2.18
CA SER A 208 12.25 2.75 -1.02
C SER A 208 10.90 2.77 -0.29
N ILE A 209 10.95 2.88 1.04
CA ILE A 209 9.78 2.95 1.92
C ILE A 209 9.87 4.21 2.75
N LEU A 210 8.87 5.07 2.64
CA LEU A 210 8.70 6.24 3.50
C LEU A 210 7.52 5.97 4.44
N CYS A 211 7.69 6.17 5.73
CA CYS A 211 6.63 6.07 6.73
C CYS A 211 6.88 7.03 7.90
N LYS A 212 5.86 7.24 8.72
CA LYS A 212 6.01 7.97 9.99
C LYS A 212 6.04 7.02 11.17
N ASN A 213 5.22 5.98 11.14
CA ASN A 213 5.22 4.91 12.12
C ASN A 213 5.37 3.57 11.41
N GLY A 214 6.09 2.64 12.01
CA GLY A 214 6.30 1.36 11.39
C GLY A 214 6.93 0.33 12.31
N PHE A 215 6.90 -0.88 11.84
CA PHE A 215 7.52 -2.05 12.45
C PHE A 215 8.18 -2.88 11.35
N TYR A 216 9.38 -3.36 11.60
CA TYR A 216 10.09 -4.27 10.71
C TYR A 216 10.75 -5.39 11.50
N ASP A 217 10.49 -6.62 11.10
CA ASP A 217 11.14 -7.85 11.57
C ASP A 217 12.25 -8.20 10.59
N THR A 218 13.50 -7.92 10.97
CA THR A 218 14.65 -8.13 10.09
C THR A 218 14.98 -9.61 9.87
N SER A 219 14.58 -10.49 10.79
CA SER A 219 14.81 -11.95 10.67
C SER A 219 13.86 -12.60 9.65
N ASN A 220 12.61 -12.15 9.59
CA ASN A 220 11.58 -12.69 8.70
C ASN A 220 11.29 -11.75 7.52
N GLN A 221 12.04 -10.68 7.36
CA GLN A 221 11.94 -9.69 6.29
C GLN A 221 10.50 -9.23 6.02
N LYS A 222 9.75 -8.95 7.09
CA LYS A 222 8.37 -8.48 7.01
C LYS A 222 8.17 -7.21 7.84
N GLY A 223 7.33 -6.33 7.34
CA GLY A 223 7.08 -5.06 7.99
C GLY A 223 5.64 -4.59 7.86
N PHE A 224 5.34 -3.62 8.69
CA PHE A 224 4.07 -2.94 8.71
C PHE A 224 4.30 -1.44 8.90
N PHE A 225 3.81 -0.63 7.97
CA PHE A 225 4.05 0.82 7.90
C PHE A 225 2.73 1.56 7.93
N ARG A 226 2.67 2.68 8.66
CA ARG A 226 1.47 3.49 8.87
C ARG A 226 1.74 4.97 8.64
N ASP A 227 0.66 5.72 8.67
CA ASP A 227 0.63 7.18 8.60
C ASP A 227 1.24 7.69 7.29
N ASN A 228 0.47 7.51 6.23
CA ASN A 228 0.82 7.87 4.86
C ASN A 228 2.08 7.14 4.38
N ALA A 229 2.06 5.82 4.53
CA ALA A 229 3.14 4.99 4.01
C ALA A 229 3.18 5.04 2.48
N VAL A 230 4.40 5.18 1.95
CA VAL A 230 4.68 5.20 0.52
C VAL A 230 5.77 4.20 0.21
N ILE A 231 5.52 3.30 -0.72
CA ILE A 231 6.51 2.37 -1.26
C ILE A 231 6.76 2.73 -2.72
N ASN A 232 8.01 3.01 -3.06
CA ASN A 232 8.45 3.08 -4.45
C ASN A 232 9.13 1.76 -4.80
N TYR A 233 8.66 1.10 -5.83
CA TYR A 233 9.16 -0.20 -6.23
C TYR A 233 8.91 -0.42 -7.73
N ASP A 234 9.95 -0.73 -8.50
CA ASP A 234 9.87 -1.11 -9.91
C ASP A 234 8.98 -0.17 -10.75
N GLY A 235 9.22 1.15 -10.63
CA GLY A 235 8.44 2.17 -11.34
C GLY A 235 7.00 2.35 -10.85
N LYS A 236 6.61 1.68 -9.77
CA LYS A 236 5.29 1.80 -9.13
C LYS A 236 5.41 2.55 -7.81
N ILE A 237 4.50 3.48 -7.58
CA ILE A 237 4.37 4.22 -6.31
C ILE A 237 3.09 3.73 -5.65
N ILE A 238 3.23 3.09 -4.49
CA ILE A 238 2.14 2.50 -3.73
C ILE A 238 1.93 3.34 -2.47
N ASN A 239 0.75 3.90 -2.33
CA ASN A 239 0.32 4.67 -1.17
C ASN A 239 -0.80 3.93 -0.43
N GLY A 240 -0.88 4.15 0.88
CA GLY A 240 -1.97 3.67 1.73
C GLY A 240 -1.81 4.18 3.16
N ASP A 241 -2.91 4.23 3.92
CA ASP A 241 -2.83 4.62 5.34
C ASP A 241 -2.03 3.59 6.13
N SER A 242 -2.09 2.32 5.72
CA SER A 242 -1.25 1.26 6.24
C SER A 242 -0.83 0.28 5.14
N ILE A 243 0.41 -0.13 5.17
CA ILE A 243 0.99 -1.09 4.21
C ILE A 243 1.66 -2.20 5.00
N PHE A 244 1.34 -3.44 4.68
CA PHE A 244 2.04 -4.64 5.11
C PHE A 244 2.93 -5.13 3.96
N PHE A 245 4.14 -5.57 4.28
CA PHE A 245 5.12 -6.06 3.32
C PHE A 245 5.79 -7.33 3.86
N GLU A 246 5.95 -8.33 3.02
CA GLU A 246 6.62 -9.59 3.34
C GLU A 246 7.52 -9.97 2.15
N ASN A 247 8.82 -9.71 2.29
CA ASN A 247 9.78 -9.82 1.20
C ASN A 247 9.94 -11.28 0.72
N ASP A 248 10.08 -12.22 1.65
CA ASP A 248 10.26 -13.65 1.32
C ASP A 248 9.12 -14.25 0.49
N LYS A 249 7.91 -13.68 0.60
CA LYS A 249 6.74 -14.10 -0.16
C LYS A 249 6.47 -13.21 -1.36
N SER A 250 7.30 -12.19 -1.58
CA SER A 250 7.07 -11.19 -2.63
C SER A 250 5.64 -10.65 -2.60
N TYR A 251 5.13 -10.38 -1.37
CA TYR A 251 3.76 -9.99 -1.08
C TYR A 251 3.69 -8.64 -0.40
N ALA A 252 2.74 -7.82 -0.84
CA ALA A 252 2.38 -6.60 -0.14
C ALA A 252 0.85 -6.44 -0.10
N SER A 253 0.33 -5.82 0.96
CA SER A 253 -1.06 -5.36 1.01
C SER A 253 -1.14 -3.95 1.57
N ALA A 254 -2.11 -3.19 1.07
CA ALA A 254 -2.38 -1.83 1.53
C ALA A 254 -3.84 -1.68 1.92
N SER A 255 -4.12 -0.87 2.93
CA SER A 255 -5.46 -0.64 3.44
C SER A 255 -5.72 0.83 3.63
N TYR A 256 -6.93 1.26 3.26
CA TYR A 256 -7.45 2.62 3.23
C TYR A 256 -6.61 3.57 2.36
N ASN A 257 -7.30 4.39 1.57
CA ASN A 257 -6.70 5.37 0.66
C ASN A 257 -5.59 4.76 -0.23
N VAL A 258 -5.84 3.53 -0.70
CA VAL A 258 -4.86 2.80 -1.53
C VAL A 258 -4.80 3.45 -2.90
N ARG A 259 -3.61 3.83 -3.30
CA ARG A 259 -3.31 4.34 -4.64
C ARG A 259 -2.03 3.70 -5.16
N ILE A 260 -2.13 3.07 -6.31
CA ILE A 260 -1.00 2.48 -7.03
C ILE A 260 -0.84 3.28 -8.33
N ASN A 261 0.28 3.98 -8.46
CA ASN A 261 0.63 4.72 -9.66
C ASN A 261 1.74 3.96 -10.40
N ASP A 262 1.40 3.37 -11.52
CA ASP A 262 2.34 2.73 -12.43
C ASP A 262 2.85 3.78 -13.42
N THR A 263 4.06 4.30 -13.18
CA THR A 263 4.65 5.38 -13.97
C THR A 263 5.13 4.90 -15.35
N ILE A 264 5.40 3.61 -15.49
CA ILE A 264 5.84 2.98 -16.74
C ILE A 264 4.65 2.84 -17.69
N ASN A 265 3.56 2.26 -17.21
CA ASN A 265 2.36 1.98 -17.99
C ASN A 265 1.33 3.12 -17.97
N LYS A 266 1.65 4.24 -17.32
CA LYS A 266 0.77 5.42 -17.20
C LYS A 266 -0.62 5.06 -16.73
N SER A 267 -0.71 4.25 -15.68
CA SER A 267 -1.96 3.83 -15.10
C SER A 267 -2.00 4.12 -13.59
N ILE A 268 -3.19 4.47 -13.11
CA ILE A 268 -3.45 4.68 -11.70
C ILE A 268 -4.56 3.75 -11.28
N ILE A 269 -4.40 3.11 -10.13
CA ILE A 269 -5.44 2.25 -9.56
C ILE A 269 -5.65 2.67 -8.11
N THR A 270 -6.91 2.88 -7.75
CA THR A 270 -7.30 3.29 -6.41
C THR A 270 -8.33 2.33 -5.80
N GLY A 271 -8.45 2.34 -4.48
CA GLY A 271 -9.43 1.57 -3.71
C GLY A 271 -9.14 1.66 -2.22
N HIS A 272 -9.88 0.91 -1.39
CA HIS A 272 -9.64 0.91 0.06
C HIS A 272 -8.94 -0.34 0.58
N TYR A 273 -8.70 -1.31 -0.29
CA TYR A 273 -7.87 -2.47 0.01
C TYR A 273 -7.22 -2.98 -1.26
N GLY A 274 -5.93 -3.28 -1.18
CA GLY A 274 -5.16 -3.84 -2.29
C GLY A 274 -4.16 -4.90 -1.83
N GLU A 275 -3.92 -5.88 -2.68
CA GLU A 275 -2.88 -6.91 -2.53
C GLU A 275 -2.05 -7.00 -3.81
N ILE A 276 -0.76 -7.18 -3.66
CA ILE A 276 0.20 -7.36 -4.75
C ILE A 276 0.98 -8.65 -4.51
N PHE A 277 1.04 -9.49 -5.53
CA PHE A 277 1.79 -10.75 -5.57
C PHE A 277 2.82 -10.66 -6.69
N LYS A 278 4.04 -10.25 -6.37
CA LYS A 278 5.09 -10.00 -7.35
C LYS A 278 5.45 -11.24 -8.18
N GLU A 279 5.66 -12.40 -7.54
CA GLU A 279 6.00 -13.65 -8.25
C GLU A 279 4.93 -14.12 -9.24
N LYS A 280 3.70 -13.62 -9.10
CA LYS A 280 2.57 -13.97 -9.96
C LYS A 280 2.22 -12.85 -10.92
N ASP A 281 2.97 -11.77 -10.94
CA ASP A 281 2.64 -10.55 -11.68
C ASP A 281 1.15 -10.20 -11.54
N SER A 282 0.65 -10.19 -10.30
CA SER A 282 -0.77 -10.00 -10.06
C SER A 282 -1.05 -9.04 -8.91
N ALA A 283 -2.14 -8.28 -9.07
CA ALA A 283 -2.69 -7.41 -8.06
C ALA A 283 -4.22 -7.56 -7.97
N ILE A 284 -4.77 -7.36 -6.78
CA ILE A 284 -6.20 -7.33 -6.50
C ILE A 284 -6.48 -6.05 -5.75
N ILE A 285 -7.46 -5.28 -6.22
CA ILE A 285 -7.93 -4.06 -5.56
C ILE A 285 -9.43 -4.16 -5.36
N THR A 286 -9.90 -3.82 -4.18
CA THR A 286 -11.31 -3.90 -3.79
C THR A 286 -11.76 -2.68 -3.02
N ARG A 287 -13.07 -2.56 -2.78
CA ARG A 287 -13.72 -1.46 -2.07
C ARG A 287 -13.49 -0.14 -2.79
N ASN A 288 -14.42 0.20 -3.66
CA ASN A 288 -14.35 1.35 -4.55
C ASN A 288 -13.16 1.29 -5.52
N ALA A 289 -12.91 0.11 -6.08
CA ALA A 289 -11.80 -0.05 -7.01
C ALA A 289 -12.03 0.75 -8.29
N LEU A 290 -11.06 1.59 -8.65
CA LEU A 290 -11.06 2.40 -9.87
C LEU A 290 -9.72 2.26 -10.57
N ALA A 291 -9.73 1.81 -11.81
CA ALA A 291 -8.55 1.83 -12.69
C ALA A 291 -8.66 2.98 -13.69
N VAL A 292 -7.57 3.70 -13.84
CA VAL A 292 -7.43 4.82 -14.79
C VAL A 292 -6.27 4.51 -15.71
N ASN A 293 -6.54 4.40 -17.01
CA ASN A 293 -5.50 4.33 -18.03
C ASN A 293 -5.38 5.72 -18.67
N ILE A 294 -4.22 6.34 -18.50
CA ILE A 294 -3.95 7.70 -18.99
C ILE A 294 -3.56 7.62 -20.47
N ILE A 295 -4.49 8.00 -21.34
CA ILE A 295 -4.33 8.02 -22.79
C ILE A 295 -4.18 9.47 -23.21
N LYS A 296 -2.98 9.87 -23.67
CA LYS A 296 -2.64 11.23 -24.19
C LYS A 296 -3.52 12.40 -23.66
N GLN A 297 -4.71 12.59 -24.27
CA GLN A 297 -5.64 13.67 -23.93
C GLN A 297 -6.99 13.17 -23.39
N ASP A 298 -7.16 11.84 -23.27
CA ASP A 298 -8.44 11.24 -22.91
C ASP A 298 -8.24 9.96 -22.09
N SER A 299 -8.59 9.97 -20.83
CA SER A 299 -8.37 8.85 -19.92
C SER A 299 -9.56 7.89 -19.93
N LEU A 300 -9.24 6.59 -19.89
CA LEU A 300 -10.23 5.54 -19.69
C LEU A 300 -10.34 5.21 -18.19
N TYR A 301 -11.54 5.40 -17.62
CA TYR A 301 -11.86 5.08 -16.24
C TYR A 301 -12.71 3.80 -16.19
N ILE A 302 -12.33 2.86 -15.37
CA ILE A 302 -13.05 1.61 -15.15
C ILE A 302 -13.22 1.41 -13.65
N HIS A 303 -14.46 1.46 -13.19
CA HIS A 303 -14.84 1.15 -11.81
C HIS A 303 -15.47 -0.23 -11.72
N SER A 304 -15.27 -0.93 -10.60
CA SER A 304 -16.00 -2.15 -10.21
C SER A 304 -15.77 -2.45 -8.72
N ASP A 305 -16.55 -3.36 -8.14
CA ASP A 305 -16.32 -3.82 -6.76
C ASP A 305 -14.90 -4.37 -6.55
N THR A 306 -14.43 -5.13 -7.53
CA THR A 306 -13.12 -5.78 -7.49
C THR A 306 -12.44 -5.68 -8.84
N ILE A 307 -11.21 -5.18 -8.85
CA ILE A 307 -10.32 -5.18 -10.00
C ILE A 307 -9.17 -6.13 -9.74
N THR A 308 -8.88 -7.01 -10.69
CA THR A 308 -7.70 -7.86 -10.71
C THR A 308 -6.86 -7.54 -11.93
N ILE A 309 -5.55 -7.51 -11.74
CA ILE A 309 -4.56 -7.34 -12.81
C ILE A 309 -3.65 -8.54 -12.78
N THR A 310 -3.40 -9.14 -13.93
CA THR A 310 -2.56 -10.33 -14.05
C THR A 310 -1.71 -10.27 -15.32
N GLY A 311 -0.51 -10.82 -15.24
CA GLY A 311 0.45 -10.89 -16.35
C GLY A 311 1.53 -9.82 -16.29
N PRO A 312 2.65 -10.06 -17.00
CA PRO A 312 3.77 -9.13 -17.07
C PRO A 312 3.35 -7.79 -17.70
N ASP A 313 4.16 -6.76 -17.48
CA ASP A 313 3.82 -5.38 -17.79
C ASP A 313 3.37 -5.14 -19.25
N GLU A 314 3.91 -5.89 -20.21
CA GLU A 314 3.60 -5.74 -21.64
C GLU A 314 2.28 -6.43 -22.05
N THR A 315 1.82 -7.43 -21.29
CA THR A 315 0.67 -8.29 -21.66
C THR A 315 -0.39 -8.35 -20.56
N LYS A 316 -0.51 -7.29 -19.77
CA LYS A 316 -1.46 -7.21 -18.65
C LYS A 316 -2.90 -7.44 -19.08
N ILE A 317 -3.60 -8.20 -18.25
CA ILE A 317 -5.05 -8.40 -18.33
C ILE A 317 -5.69 -7.78 -17.09
N LEU A 318 -6.50 -6.76 -17.29
CA LEU A 318 -7.37 -6.20 -16.25
C LEU A 318 -8.71 -6.90 -16.31
N LYS A 319 -9.22 -7.35 -15.17
CA LYS A 319 -10.59 -7.86 -15.03
C LYS A 319 -11.28 -7.12 -13.89
N GLY A 320 -12.43 -6.55 -14.18
CA GLY A 320 -13.34 -5.98 -13.20
C GLY A 320 -14.53 -6.90 -12.99
N TYR A 321 -14.97 -7.05 -11.75
CA TYR A 321 -16.08 -7.89 -11.36
C TYR A 321 -17.07 -7.11 -10.51
N TYR A 322 -18.33 -7.27 -10.84
CA TYR A 322 -19.51 -6.67 -10.24
C TYR A 322 -19.57 -5.15 -10.38
N ASP A 323 -20.74 -4.67 -10.82
CA ASP A 323 -21.08 -3.27 -11.04
C ASP A 323 -20.03 -2.48 -11.83
N VAL A 324 -19.62 -3.06 -12.96
CA VAL A 324 -18.61 -2.39 -13.82
C VAL A 324 -19.22 -1.18 -14.49
N ARG A 325 -18.55 -0.04 -14.35
CA ARG A 325 -18.88 1.25 -14.97
C ARG A 325 -17.67 1.81 -15.68
N ILE A 326 -17.88 2.28 -16.89
CA ILE A 326 -16.83 2.75 -17.80
C ILE A 326 -17.13 4.19 -18.20
N LEU A 327 -16.09 5.02 -18.15
CA LEU A 327 -16.14 6.40 -18.60
C LEU A 327 -14.90 6.72 -19.44
N LYS A 328 -15.14 7.19 -20.66
CA LYS A 328 -14.17 7.81 -21.56
C LYS A 328 -14.93 8.92 -22.32
N SER A 329 -14.28 9.90 -22.92
CA SER A 329 -14.94 11.05 -23.56
C SER A 329 -15.99 10.67 -24.60
N ASP A 330 -15.72 9.64 -25.39
CA ASP A 330 -16.54 9.17 -26.50
C ASP A 330 -17.40 7.94 -26.18
N ILE A 331 -17.09 7.20 -25.12
CA ILE A 331 -17.80 5.98 -24.75
C ILE A 331 -18.12 5.91 -23.26
N ARG A 332 -19.29 5.42 -22.92
CA ARG A 332 -19.73 5.05 -21.57
C ARG A 332 -20.20 3.60 -21.59
N GLY A 333 -20.11 2.92 -20.46
CA GLY A 333 -20.56 1.54 -20.42
C GLY A 333 -20.93 1.06 -19.03
N LEU A 334 -21.86 0.11 -18.97
CA LEU A 334 -22.19 -0.66 -17.76
C LEU A 334 -22.19 -2.14 -18.10
N SER A 335 -21.68 -2.93 -17.18
CA SER A 335 -21.74 -4.39 -17.29
C SER A 335 -21.55 -5.03 -15.91
N ASP A 336 -21.78 -6.35 -15.81
CA ASP A 336 -21.46 -7.06 -14.58
C ASP A 336 -19.96 -7.35 -14.45
N SER A 337 -19.30 -7.62 -15.56
CA SER A 337 -17.85 -7.81 -15.58
C SER A 337 -17.21 -7.32 -16.87
N ILE A 338 -15.93 -6.93 -16.74
CA ILE A 338 -15.07 -6.50 -17.83
C ILE A 338 -13.79 -7.33 -17.86
N HIS A 339 -13.34 -7.68 -19.06
CA HIS A 339 -12.00 -8.21 -19.30
C HIS A 339 -11.31 -7.32 -20.35
N PHE A 340 -10.24 -6.68 -19.97
CA PHE A 340 -9.42 -5.87 -20.87
C PHE A 340 -8.05 -6.52 -21.03
N ASN A 341 -7.71 -6.89 -22.24
CA ASN A 341 -6.39 -7.39 -22.61
C ASN A 341 -5.61 -6.25 -23.26
N GLN A 342 -4.56 -5.79 -22.59
CA GLN A 342 -3.77 -4.63 -23.03
C GLN A 342 -2.98 -4.92 -24.31
N GLU A 343 -2.45 -6.13 -24.46
CA GLU A 343 -1.66 -6.54 -25.63
C GLU A 343 -2.48 -6.48 -26.92
N THR A 344 -3.71 -6.94 -26.87
CA THR A 344 -4.59 -7.02 -28.06
C THR A 344 -5.52 -5.83 -28.20
N GLY A 345 -5.64 -4.98 -27.20
CA GLY A 345 -6.63 -3.89 -27.14
C GLY A 345 -8.09 -4.38 -27.03
N LEU A 346 -8.31 -5.66 -26.69
CA LEU A 346 -9.66 -6.25 -26.64
C LEU A 346 -10.29 -6.06 -25.28
N ILE A 347 -11.45 -5.38 -25.26
CA ILE A 347 -12.33 -5.23 -24.12
C ILE A 347 -13.56 -6.13 -24.31
N LYS A 348 -13.93 -6.90 -23.29
CA LYS A 348 -15.12 -7.74 -23.26
C LYS A 348 -16.00 -7.30 -22.11
N LEU A 349 -17.25 -6.94 -22.40
CA LEU A 349 -18.28 -6.63 -21.42
C LEU A 349 -19.26 -7.80 -21.36
N LEU A 350 -19.45 -8.34 -20.17
CA LEU A 350 -20.20 -9.57 -19.96
C LEU A 350 -21.28 -9.35 -18.89
N LYS A 351 -22.40 -10.05 -19.04
CA LYS A 351 -23.44 -10.10 -18.01
C LYS A 351 -23.19 -11.22 -17.01
N LYS A 352 -23.69 -11.05 -15.80
CA LYS A 352 -23.67 -12.08 -14.76
C LYS A 352 -24.48 -13.30 -15.20
N PRO A 353 -23.91 -14.51 -15.14
CA PRO A 353 -24.65 -15.71 -15.40
C PRO A 353 -25.81 -15.85 -14.41
N LYS A 354 -27.03 -15.98 -14.93
CA LYS A 354 -28.24 -16.25 -14.15
C LYS A 354 -28.74 -17.65 -14.43
N SER A 355 -29.45 -18.26 -13.48
CA SER A 355 -30.04 -19.57 -13.72
C SER A 355 -31.07 -19.51 -14.86
N SER A 356 -31.15 -20.57 -15.67
CA SER A 356 -32.12 -20.65 -16.78
C SER A 356 -33.57 -20.47 -16.32
N ARG A 357 -33.90 -20.92 -15.09
CA ARG A 357 -35.23 -20.74 -14.50
C ARG A 357 -35.52 -19.26 -14.23
N TYR A 358 -34.54 -18.51 -13.66
CA TYR A 358 -34.68 -17.08 -13.41
C TYR A 358 -34.86 -16.29 -14.71
N ILE A 359 -34.02 -16.55 -15.72
CA ILE A 359 -34.13 -15.86 -17.02
C ILE A 359 -35.50 -16.10 -17.68
N LYS A 360 -36.07 -17.32 -17.60
CA LYS A 360 -37.37 -17.63 -18.17
C LYS A 360 -38.53 -16.92 -17.49
N SER A 361 -38.39 -16.50 -16.25
CA SER A 361 -39.41 -15.75 -15.50
C SER A 361 -39.45 -14.26 -15.79
N LEU A 362 -38.43 -13.73 -16.47
CA LEU A 362 -38.31 -12.30 -16.77
C LEU A 362 -39.03 -11.94 -18.08
N THR A 363 -39.57 -10.74 -18.14
CA THR A 363 -39.99 -10.08 -19.37
C THR A 363 -38.81 -9.81 -20.30
N ASP A 364 -39.03 -9.51 -21.55
CA ASP A 364 -37.94 -9.17 -22.47
C ASP A 364 -37.25 -7.86 -22.08
N GLU A 365 -37.98 -6.93 -21.53
CA GLU A 365 -37.48 -5.68 -20.98
C GLU A 365 -36.52 -5.95 -19.80
N GLU A 366 -36.95 -6.74 -18.81
CA GLU A 366 -36.13 -7.13 -17.67
C GLU A 366 -34.87 -7.92 -18.10
N LYS A 367 -34.97 -8.78 -19.11
CA LYS A 367 -33.81 -9.47 -19.70
C LYS A 367 -32.81 -8.48 -20.29
N ASN A 368 -33.31 -7.50 -21.06
CA ASN A 368 -32.45 -6.48 -21.67
C ASN A 368 -31.80 -5.55 -20.63
N LYS A 369 -32.47 -5.29 -19.51
CA LYS A 369 -31.89 -4.54 -18.39
C LYS A 369 -30.70 -5.23 -17.77
N LEU A 370 -30.59 -6.56 -17.85
CA LEU A 370 -29.44 -7.32 -17.39
C LEU A 370 -28.26 -7.35 -18.37
N ASN A 371 -28.47 -6.90 -19.60
CA ASN A 371 -27.44 -6.92 -20.61
C ASN A 371 -26.42 -5.80 -20.38
N PRO A 372 -25.14 -6.04 -20.75
CA PRO A 372 -24.18 -4.98 -20.92
C PRO A 372 -24.73 -3.90 -21.85
N ILE A 373 -24.37 -2.66 -21.55
CA ILE A 373 -24.79 -1.49 -22.32
C ILE A 373 -23.58 -0.59 -22.55
N ILE A 374 -23.53 -0.02 -23.74
CA ILE A 374 -22.62 1.08 -24.08
C ILE A 374 -23.41 2.25 -24.68
N TRP A 375 -22.94 3.44 -24.43
CA TRP A 375 -23.37 4.66 -25.08
C TRP A 375 -22.23 5.22 -25.89
N PHE A 376 -22.47 5.42 -27.17
CA PHE A 376 -21.55 6.00 -28.12
C PHE A 376 -22.25 7.11 -28.91
N GLY A 377 -21.78 8.35 -28.80
CA GLY A 377 -22.50 9.50 -29.33
C GLY A 377 -23.92 9.59 -28.78
N LYS A 378 -24.91 9.61 -29.67
CA LYS A 378 -26.36 9.61 -29.35
C LYS A 378 -26.94 8.21 -29.22
N ASN A 379 -26.14 7.17 -29.48
CA ASN A 379 -26.60 5.80 -29.56
C ASN A 379 -26.45 5.08 -28.23
N GLN A 380 -27.48 4.36 -27.84
CA GLN A 380 -27.50 3.36 -26.77
C GLN A 380 -27.48 1.97 -27.39
N ILE A 381 -26.53 1.12 -27.03
CA ILE A 381 -26.35 -0.20 -27.65
C ILE A 381 -26.22 -1.26 -26.55
N THR A 382 -27.01 -2.32 -26.64
CA THR A 382 -27.03 -3.44 -25.69
C THR A 382 -26.91 -4.79 -26.41
N GLY A 383 -26.50 -5.82 -25.67
CA GLY A 383 -26.49 -7.19 -26.14
C GLY A 383 -25.98 -8.16 -25.07
N ASP A 384 -26.01 -9.45 -25.32
CA ASP A 384 -25.58 -10.48 -24.33
C ASP A 384 -24.09 -10.38 -24.04
N LYS A 385 -23.28 -10.07 -25.05
CA LYS A 385 -21.82 -9.91 -24.98
C LYS A 385 -21.41 -8.77 -25.91
N ILE A 386 -20.68 -7.83 -25.38
CA ILE A 386 -20.11 -6.69 -26.12
C ILE A 386 -18.59 -6.84 -26.14
N PHE A 387 -18.00 -6.75 -27.32
CA PHE A 387 -16.56 -6.74 -27.55
C PHE A 387 -16.20 -5.43 -28.23
N LEU A 388 -15.27 -4.69 -27.64
CA LEU A 388 -14.66 -3.51 -28.23
C LEU A 388 -13.21 -3.82 -28.48
N LYS A 389 -12.72 -3.44 -29.64
CA LYS A 389 -11.31 -3.56 -30.00
C LYS A 389 -10.76 -2.18 -30.31
N SER A 390 -9.66 -1.83 -29.65
CA SER A 390 -8.89 -0.64 -29.95
C SER A 390 -7.61 -1.00 -30.70
N ASN A 391 -7.15 -0.08 -31.52
CA ASN A 391 -5.81 -0.15 -32.09
C ASN A 391 -4.82 0.21 -30.99
N VAL A 392 -3.90 -0.70 -30.68
CA VAL A 392 -2.94 -0.54 -29.57
C VAL A 392 -1.97 0.65 -29.79
N MET A 393 -1.68 1.01 -31.04
CA MET A 393 -0.76 2.11 -31.35
C MET A 393 -1.44 3.48 -31.31
N SER A 394 -2.65 3.58 -31.89
CA SER A 394 -3.42 4.85 -31.91
C SER A 394 -4.29 5.04 -30.70
N GLU A 395 -4.55 3.96 -29.93
CA GLU A 395 -5.45 3.91 -28.77
C GLU A 395 -6.91 4.31 -29.10
N GLN A 396 -7.25 4.34 -30.40
CA GLN A 396 -8.61 4.60 -30.88
C GLN A 396 -9.40 3.30 -31.04
N LEU A 397 -10.72 3.40 -30.94
CA LEU A 397 -11.60 2.27 -31.26
C LEU A 397 -11.50 1.91 -32.75
N ASP A 398 -11.43 0.62 -33.00
CA ASP A 398 -11.34 0.02 -34.33
C ASP A 398 -12.66 -0.70 -34.69
N SER A 399 -13.16 -1.53 -33.77
CA SER A 399 -14.39 -2.28 -34.03
C SER A 399 -15.22 -2.56 -32.77
N LEU A 400 -16.52 -2.72 -33.00
CA LEU A 400 -17.55 -3.09 -32.04
C LEU A 400 -18.21 -4.38 -32.51
N ILE A 401 -18.19 -5.41 -31.67
CA ILE A 401 -18.79 -6.71 -31.98
C ILE A 401 -19.77 -7.08 -30.88
N ILE A 402 -21.04 -7.32 -31.24
CA ILE A 402 -22.05 -7.73 -30.27
C ILE A 402 -22.66 -9.07 -30.70
N ARG A 403 -22.88 -9.92 -29.73
CA ARG A 403 -23.40 -11.27 -29.97
C ARG A 403 -24.55 -11.59 -29.01
N GLY A 404 -25.69 -11.90 -29.56
CA GLY A 404 -26.93 -12.23 -28.86
C GLY A 404 -27.73 -11.02 -28.39
N ASN A 405 -29.02 -11.00 -28.66
CA ASN A 405 -29.99 -10.01 -28.22
C ASN A 405 -29.53 -8.55 -28.45
N VAL A 406 -29.00 -8.29 -29.64
CA VAL A 406 -28.55 -6.94 -30.03
C VAL A 406 -29.75 -5.99 -30.04
N PHE A 407 -29.57 -4.85 -29.39
CA PHE A 407 -30.52 -3.74 -29.44
C PHE A 407 -29.78 -2.42 -29.48
N MET A 408 -30.01 -1.62 -30.52
CA MET A 408 -29.48 -0.29 -30.66
C MET A 408 -30.63 0.71 -30.71
N SER A 409 -30.52 1.81 -30.00
CA SER A 409 -31.52 2.87 -29.96
C SER A 409 -30.87 4.24 -30.04
N GLN A 410 -31.53 5.17 -30.72
CA GLN A 410 -31.14 6.56 -30.80
C GLN A 410 -32.38 7.43 -30.55
N LYS A 411 -32.28 8.43 -29.67
CA LYS A 411 -33.37 9.38 -29.45
C LYS A 411 -33.56 10.22 -30.73
N ASP A 412 -34.82 10.41 -31.12
CA ASP A 412 -35.16 11.30 -32.23
C ASP A 412 -34.74 12.74 -31.88
N SER A 413 -34.13 13.43 -32.84
CA SER A 413 -33.59 14.78 -32.62
C SER A 413 -34.66 15.87 -32.77
N LEU A 414 -35.79 15.57 -33.38
CA LEU A 414 -36.85 16.53 -33.71
C LEU A 414 -38.08 16.43 -32.80
N ILE A 415 -38.48 15.22 -32.45
CA ILE A 415 -39.67 14.96 -31.64
C ILE A 415 -39.35 14.15 -30.40
N ASP A 416 -39.61 14.72 -29.24
CA ASP A 416 -39.39 14.05 -27.97
C ASP A 416 -40.34 12.84 -27.80
N GLY A 417 -39.83 11.79 -27.15
CA GLY A 417 -40.53 10.54 -26.94
C GLY A 417 -40.46 9.55 -28.13
N ARG A 418 -39.87 9.94 -29.28
CA ARG A 418 -39.59 9.06 -30.41
C ARG A 418 -38.16 8.54 -30.33
N PHE A 419 -37.96 7.27 -30.73
CA PHE A 419 -36.67 6.59 -30.74
C PHE A 419 -36.51 5.75 -32.00
N ASN A 420 -35.46 5.98 -32.76
CA ASN A 420 -35.03 5.07 -33.78
C ASN A 420 -34.50 3.81 -33.10
N GLN A 421 -34.90 2.64 -33.56
CA GLN A 421 -34.63 1.36 -32.91
C GLN A 421 -34.25 0.30 -33.94
N ILE A 422 -33.26 -0.50 -33.62
CA ILE A 422 -32.92 -1.65 -34.40
C ILE A 422 -32.49 -2.80 -33.47
N LYS A 423 -32.93 -4.01 -33.81
CA LYS A 423 -32.57 -5.24 -33.10
C LYS A 423 -32.14 -6.34 -34.06
N GLY A 424 -31.39 -7.31 -33.55
CA GLY A 424 -30.92 -8.48 -34.26
C GLY A 424 -30.15 -9.43 -33.33
N ASP A 425 -29.52 -10.46 -33.91
CA ASP A 425 -28.76 -11.45 -33.13
C ASP A 425 -27.26 -11.16 -33.13
N LYS A 426 -26.77 -10.39 -34.13
CA LYS A 426 -25.38 -10.01 -34.27
C LYS A 426 -25.27 -8.55 -34.72
N LEU A 427 -24.23 -7.87 -34.23
CA LEU A 427 -23.83 -6.57 -34.69
C LEU A 427 -22.30 -6.60 -34.89
N ASP A 428 -21.87 -6.13 -36.04
CA ASP A 428 -20.47 -5.82 -36.36
C ASP A 428 -20.39 -4.34 -36.79
N GLY A 429 -19.72 -3.52 -36.00
CA GLY A 429 -19.55 -2.08 -36.23
C GLY A 429 -18.09 -1.74 -36.41
N PHE A 430 -17.83 -0.77 -37.26
CA PHE A 430 -16.50 -0.29 -37.61
C PHE A 430 -16.37 1.19 -37.29
N PHE A 431 -15.18 1.58 -36.83
CA PHE A 431 -14.85 2.95 -36.50
C PHE A 431 -13.83 3.49 -37.49
N ASN A 432 -13.97 4.75 -37.82
CA ASN A 432 -13.01 5.52 -38.59
C ASN A 432 -12.67 6.81 -37.81
N ASP A 433 -11.38 7.05 -37.55
CA ASP A 433 -10.89 8.18 -36.75
C ASP A 433 -11.63 8.39 -35.41
N GLY A 434 -11.96 7.26 -34.73
CA GLY A 434 -12.65 7.26 -33.44
C GLY A 434 -14.15 7.53 -33.51
N SER A 435 -14.73 7.70 -34.70
CA SER A 435 -16.17 7.85 -34.92
C SER A 435 -16.76 6.56 -35.51
N LEU A 436 -18.01 6.25 -35.12
CA LEU A 436 -18.72 5.10 -35.71
C LEU A 436 -19.01 5.40 -37.18
N ASP A 437 -18.48 4.55 -38.05
CA ASP A 437 -18.60 4.69 -39.50
C ASP A 437 -19.80 3.90 -40.03
N ASN A 438 -19.83 2.62 -39.75
CA ASN A 438 -20.96 1.79 -40.15
C ASN A 438 -21.23 0.64 -39.14
N VAL A 439 -22.45 0.11 -39.20
CA VAL A 439 -22.93 -1.01 -38.37
C VAL A 439 -23.73 -1.98 -39.23
N LEU A 440 -23.29 -3.22 -39.28
CA LEU A 440 -24.02 -4.30 -39.90
C LEU A 440 -24.74 -5.14 -38.82
N ILE A 441 -26.06 -5.23 -38.91
CA ILE A 441 -26.90 -6.03 -38.01
C ILE A 441 -27.45 -7.21 -38.80
N GLU A 442 -27.23 -8.42 -38.27
CA GLU A 442 -27.59 -9.65 -38.93
C GLU A 442 -28.44 -10.55 -38.07
N LYS A 443 -29.25 -11.35 -38.74
CA LYS A 443 -30.20 -12.33 -38.24
C LYS A 443 -31.33 -11.74 -37.43
N ASN A 444 -32.54 -12.01 -37.87
CA ASN A 444 -33.76 -11.52 -37.26
C ASN A 444 -33.78 -10.00 -37.09
N SER A 445 -33.21 -9.29 -38.08
CA SER A 445 -33.04 -7.84 -37.99
C SER A 445 -34.38 -7.12 -38.18
N THR A 446 -34.69 -6.19 -37.29
CA THR A 446 -35.89 -5.36 -37.37
C THR A 446 -35.52 -3.93 -37.10
N LEU A 447 -35.86 -3.02 -38.00
CA LEU A 447 -35.70 -1.57 -37.86
C LEU A 447 -37.04 -0.89 -37.58
N LEU A 448 -37.04 0.11 -36.73
CA LEU A 448 -38.07 1.12 -36.60
C LEU A 448 -37.38 2.48 -36.68
N TYR A 449 -37.74 3.29 -37.71
CA TYR A 449 -37.06 4.55 -38.00
C TYR A 449 -38.06 5.64 -38.37
N TYR A 450 -37.90 6.83 -37.77
CA TYR A 450 -38.70 7.99 -38.07
C TYR A 450 -38.07 8.78 -39.18
N MET A 451 -38.83 8.98 -40.28
CA MET A 451 -38.39 9.63 -41.50
C MET A 451 -38.86 11.07 -41.57
N TYR A 452 -37.94 11.94 -41.98
CA TYR A 452 -38.24 13.38 -42.17
C TYR A 452 -37.77 13.81 -43.57
N SER A 453 -38.43 14.85 -44.11
CA SER A 453 -37.99 15.54 -45.33
C SER A 453 -36.78 16.43 -45.04
N ASP A 454 -36.18 17.00 -46.08
CA ASP A 454 -35.09 17.96 -45.95
C ASP A 454 -35.51 19.23 -45.19
N ASP A 455 -36.83 19.56 -45.20
CA ASP A 455 -37.41 20.67 -44.47
C ASP A 455 -37.82 20.27 -43.03
N ALA A 456 -37.38 19.11 -42.54
CA ALA A 456 -37.71 18.53 -41.22
C ALA A 456 -39.21 18.24 -41.01
N GLU A 457 -39.98 18.08 -42.07
CA GLU A 457 -41.37 17.64 -41.99
C GLU A 457 -41.43 16.12 -41.83
N PHE A 458 -42.23 15.61 -40.92
CA PHE A 458 -42.40 14.18 -40.67
C PHE A 458 -43.08 13.47 -41.85
N ILE A 459 -42.39 12.51 -42.45
CA ILE A 459 -42.91 11.71 -43.57
C ILE A 459 -43.67 10.49 -43.05
N GLY A 460 -43.11 9.77 -42.06
CA GLY A 460 -43.70 8.56 -41.53
C GLY A 460 -42.74 7.72 -40.72
N MET A 461 -43.27 6.69 -40.08
CA MET A 461 -42.49 5.71 -39.32
C MET A 461 -42.28 4.46 -40.21
N ASN A 462 -41.02 4.19 -40.55
CA ASN A 462 -40.66 2.95 -41.25
C ASN A 462 -40.45 1.82 -40.24
N LYS A 463 -41.08 0.65 -40.52
CA LYS A 463 -40.86 -0.57 -39.78
C LYS A 463 -40.56 -1.69 -40.78
N THR A 464 -39.31 -2.16 -40.75
CA THR A 464 -38.82 -3.14 -41.75
C THR A 464 -38.13 -4.29 -41.06
N LEU A 465 -38.47 -5.51 -41.49
CA LEU A 465 -37.76 -6.75 -41.18
C LEU A 465 -36.84 -7.09 -42.34
N ALA A 466 -35.63 -7.56 -42.03
CA ALA A 466 -34.68 -8.03 -43.03
C ALA A 466 -33.75 -9.10 -42.44
N SER A 467 -33.09 -9.87 -43.30
CA SER A 467 -32.05 -10.80 -42.81
C SER A 467 -30.83 -10.06 -42.29
N SER A 468 -30.49 -8.93 -42.94
CA SER A 468 -29.43 -8.03 -42.47
C SER A 468 -29.74 -6.59 -42.86
N ILE A 469 -29.26 -5.66 -42.00
CA ILE A 469 -29.43 -4.20 -42.17
C ILE A 469 -28.07 -3.58 -41.93
N LEU A 470 -27.61 -2.80 -42.93
CA LEU A 470 -26.42 -1.94 -42.80
C LEU A 470 -26.87 -0.51 -42.55
N ILE A 471 -26.27 0.12 -41.59
CA ILE A 471 -26.47 1.52 -41.25
C ILE A 471 -25.12 2.24 -41.39
N ASP A 472 -25.06 3.27 -42.19
CA ASP A 472 -23.92 4.15 -42.33
C ASP A 472 -24.17 5.44 -41.51
N PHE A 473 -23.10 5.95 -40.90
CA PHE A 473 -23.16 7.12 -40.04
C PHE A 473 -22.31 8.26 -40.61
N LEU A 474 -22.81 9.47 -40.45
CA LEU A 474 -22.06 10.70 -40.69
C LEU A 474 -22.22 11.61 -39.46
N ASN A 475 -21.11 12.00 -38.84
CA ASN A 475 -21.10 12.81 -37.61
C ASN A 475 -21.93 12.21 -36.45
N ASN A 476 -21.94 10.90 -36.33
CA ASN A 476 -22.72 10.11 -35.35
C ASN A 476 -24.26 10.14 -35.55
N ASP A 477 -24.76 10.66 -36.66
CA ASP A 477 -26.16 10.56 -37.09
C ASP A 477 -26.29 9.55 -38.24
N ILE A 478 -27.45 8.88 -38.32
CA ILE A 478 -27.73 7.92 -39.39
C ILE A 478 -27.79 8.67 -40.73
N SER A 479 -26.94 8.27 -41.69
CA SER A 479 -26.89 8.86 -43.01
C SER A 479 -27.56 8.00 -44.08
N GLU A 480 -27.36 6.68 -44.01
CA GLU A 480 -27.97 5.74 -44.95
C GLU A 480 -28.38 4.44 -44.24
N VAL A 481 -29.44 3.80 -44.70
CA VAL A 481 -29.90 2.49 -44.24
C VAL A 481 -30.15 1.59 -45.41
N SER A 482 -29.40 0.50 -45.51
CA SER A 482 -29.50 -0.51 -46.56
C SER A 482 -30.05 -1.84 -46.03
N PHE A 483 -31.03 -2.39 -46.71
CA PHE A 483 -31.69 -3.66 -46.34
C PHE A 483 -31.27 -4.75 -47.30
N TYR A 484 -30.89 -5.92 -46.77
CA TYR A 484 -30.44 -7.05 -47.58
C TYR A 484 -31.28 -8.29 -47.32
N ARG A 485 -31.51 -9.05 -48.40
CA ARG A 485 -32.19 -10.37 -48.40
C ARG A 485 -33.64 -10.28 -47.92
N THR A 486 -34.52 -10.02 -48.87
CA THR A 486 -35.98 -10.00 -48.71
C THR A 486 -36.49 -9.09 -47.60
N PRO A 487 -36.26 -7.76 -47.73
CA PRO A 487 -36.86 -6.82 -46.78
C PRO A 487 -38.39 -6.89 -46.89
N ASP A 488 -39.03 -6.91 -45.73
CA ASP A 488 -40.51 -6.79 -45.59
C ASP A 488 -40.79 -5.66 -44.64
N GLY A 489 -41.32 -4.56 -45.18
CA GLY A 489 -41.52 -3.32 -44.40
C GLY A 489 -42.56 -2.41 -44.98
N ASN A 490 -43.02 -1.52 -44.13
CA ASN A 490 -43.99 -0.49 -44.48
C ASN A 490 -43.65 0.84 -43.85
N VAL A 491 -44.17 1.92 -44.43
CA VAL A 491 -44.13 3.26 -43.87
C VAL A 491 -45.54 3.63 -43.39
N VAL A 492 -45.65 3.96 -42.12
CA VAL A 492 -46.90 4.34 -41.47
C VAL A 492 -46.91 5.85 -41.33
N SER A 493 -47.95 6.50 -41.92
CA SER A 493 -48.13 7.94 -41.78
C SER A 493 -48.54 8.33 -40.36
N GLU A 494 -48.31 9.56 -39.97
CA GLU A 494 -48.49 10.07 -38.59
C GLU A 494 -49.87 9.70 -37.97
N ASN A 495 -50.92 9.91 -38.72
CA ASN A 495 -52.31 9.67 -38.25
C ASN A 495 -52.63 8.18 -38.00
N ASN A 496 -51.80 7.30 -38.52
CA ASN A 496 -51.98 5.86 -38.43
C ASN A 496 -51.00 5.16 -37.46
N ILE A 497 -50.12 5.92 -36.79
CA ILE A 497 -49.17 5.38 -35.82
C ILE A 497 -49.91 4.98 -34.54
N ILE A 498 -49.80 3.70 -34.17
CA ILE A 498 -50.35 3.19 -32.92
C ILE A 498 -49.23 3.21 -31.86
N LEU A 499 -49.50 3.78 -30.68
CA LEU A 499 -48.50 3.95 -29.60
C LEU A 499 -47.73 2.69 -29.24
N ASN A 500 -48.44 1.53 -29.24
CA ASN A 500 -47.79 0.22 -28.98
C ASN A 500 -46.85 -0.23 -30.09
N GLU A 501 -46.92 0.34 -31.28
CA GLU A 501 -46.02 0.01 -32.40
C GLU A 501 -44.79 0.90 -32.48
N MET A 502 -44.73 1.98 -31.68
CA MET A 502 -43.57 2.87 -31.56
C MET A 502 -42.39 2.27 -30.81
N LYS A 503 -42.54 1.04 -30.28
CA LYS A 503 -41.48 0.36 -29.54
C LYS A 503 -41.36 -1.09 -30.05
N LEU A 504 -40.15 -1.46 -30.38
CA LEU A 504 -39.83 -2.87 -30.64
C LEU A 504 -39.84 -3.67 -29.34
N PRO A 505 -40.24 -4.95 -29.35
CA PRO A 505 -40.18 -5.80 -28.17
C PRO A 505 -38.78 -5.82 -27.54
N GLY A 506 -38.69 -5.54 -26.24
CA GLY A 506 -37.42 -5.45 -25.50
C GLY A 506 -36.79 -4.05 -25.47
N PHE A 507 -37.47 -3.00 -26.01
CA PHE A 507 -37.00 -1.64 -25.95
C PHE A 507 -36.93 -1.13 -24.50
N ILE A 508 -35.79 -0.60 -24.09
CA ILE A 508 -35.54 0.13 -22.86
C ILE A 508 -34.60 1.31 -23.15
N TRP A 509 -34.96 2.50 -22.68
CA TRP A 509 -34.08 3.65 -22.70
C TRP A 509 -33.50 3.85 -21.30
N ARG A 510 -32.14 3.84 -21.17
CA ARG A 510 -31.40 3.80 -19.90
C ARG A 510 -30.45 4.98 -19.75
N GLU A 511 -30.79 6.15 -20.30
CA GLU A 511 -29.92 7.33 -20.26
C GLU A 511 -29.67 7.84 -18.83
N ASP A 512 -30.60 7.63 -17.92
CA ASP A 512 -30.48 7.93 -16.50
C ASP A 512 -29.39 7.12 -15.77
N GLU A 513 -29.01 5.99 -16.34
CA GLU A 513 -27.94 5.15 -15.81
C GLU A 513 -26.56 5.53 -16.40
N LYS A 514 -26.50 6.40 -17.42
CA LYS A 514 -25.28 6.77 -18.15
C LYS A 514 -24.36 7.62 -17.27
N PRO A 515 -23.11 7.18 -16.98
CA PRO A 515 -22.17 7.98 -16.22
C PRO A 515 -21.71 9.19 -17.04
N ASN A 516 -21.81 10.40 -16.47
CA ASN A 516 -21.43 11.65 -17.12
C ASN A 516 -20.09 12.21 -16.58
N ASN A 517 -19.71 11.82 -15.38
CA ASN A 517 -18.48 12.24 -14.72
C ASN A 517 -17.93 11.09 -13.85
N ILE A 518 -16.72 11.27 -13.29
CA ILE A 518 -16.05 10.25 -12.47
C ILE A 518 -16.88 9.85 -11.24
N ARG A 519 -17.64 10.79 -10.63
CA ARG A 519 -18.46 10.48 -9.44
C ARG A 519 -19.64 9.57 -9.77
N ASP A 520 -20.13 9.60 -11.01
CA ASP A 520 -21.22 8.73 -11.47
C ASP A 520 -20.77 7.28 -11.66
N LEU A 521 -19.45 7.04 -11.66
CA LEU A 521 -18.90 5.68 -11.66
C LEU A 521 -19.15 4.95 -10.34
N PHE A 522 -19.37 5.67 -9.24
CA PHE A 522 -19.59 5.09 -7.93
C PHE A 522 -21.09 5.04 -7.63
N SER A 523 -21.56 3.87 -7.18
CA SER A 523 -22.95 3.71 -6.72
C SER A 523 -23.20 4.46 -5.41
N GLU A 524 -24.46 4.60 -4.99
CA GLU A 524 -24.78 5.18 -3.68
C GLU A 524 -24.23 4.35 -2.50
N GLU A 525 -23.99 3.06 -2.72
CA GLU A 525 -23.33 2.19 -1.74
C GLU A 525 -21.84 2.51 -1.64
N ASP A 526 -21.17 2.68 -2.79
CA ASP A 526 -19.75 3.03 -2.85
C ASP A 526 -19.46 4.39 -2.22
N LYS A 527 -20.35 5.35 -2.41
CA LYS A 527 -20.23 6.72 -1.85
C LYS A 527 -20.33 6.79 -0.32
N LYS A 528 -20.65 5.69 0.36
CA LYS A 528 -20.54 5.60 1.82
C LYS A 528 -19.08 5.57 2.29
N LEU A 529 -18.15 5.17 1.44
CA LEU A 529 -16.72 5.32 1.63
C LEU A 529 -16.23 6.57 0.89
N GLU A 530 -15.18 7.18 1.38
CA GLU A 530 -14.54 8.30 0.70
C GLU A 530 -13.96 7.84 -0.65
N ILE A 531 -14.16 8.63 -1.71
CA ILE A 531 -13.57 8.30 -3.01
C ILE A 531 -12.09 8.68 -2.95
N VAL A 532 -11.21 7.71 -3.20
CA VAL A 532 -9.76 7.93 -3.21
C VAL A 532 -9.39 8.83 -4.38
N GLU A 533 -8.71 9.95 -4.10
CA GLU A 533 -8.32 10.92 -5.13
C GLU A 533 -7.29 10.32 -6.09
N ILE A 534 -7.41 10.73 -7.35
CA ILE A 534 -6.55 10.28 -8.46
C ILE A 534 -5.31 11.17 -8.57
N GLU A 535 -5.41 12.44 -8.11
CA GLU A 535 -4.34 13.46 -8.20
C GLU A 535 -3.22 13.28 -7.15
#